data_89822172ee90189596d5b87bdd2aa3fd
#
_entry.id   89822172ee90189596d5b87bdd2aa3fd
#
_cell.length_a   1.000
_cell.length_b   1.000
_cell.length_c   1.000
_cell.angle_alpha   90.00
_cell.angle_beta   90.00
_cell.angle_gamma   90.00
#
_symmetry.space_group_name_H-M   'P 1'
#
loop_
_entity.id
_entity.type
_entity.pdbx_description
1 polymer ?
#
loop_
_entity_poly.entity_id
_entity_poly.type
_entity_poly.pdbx_seq_one_letter_code
_entity_poly.pdbx_strand_id
1 'polypeptide(L)'
;MVKIICPDGEERHIDDIYEVEYEHFPPVVIKALIAGRGKKRKRGNKKPRFGVTRLTGPCLRRSYYDLVEEVPITLNKLWIFARGHAIHNFFQEHLDETENEIFLSQDFGLFDAIGYVDVLSDNVMYEFKTTQSIPEKPKLDHIMQLQSYYSMLDLEKQSKIKKLCIVYFSLNKIKTYEVPKLNMLNYLEARGSVLANSLKISSPPPREESYICNYCDFKDICFKRDKDL
;
A
#
# COMPACT_ATOMS: atom_id res chain seq x y z
N MET A 1 -6.61 -19.73 -4.61
CA MET A 1 -6.06 -20.37 -3.38
C MET A 1 -4.78 -19.63 -3.02
N VAL A 2 -4.57 -19.32 -1.73
CA VAL A 2 -3.41 -18.54 -1.32
C VAL A 2 -2.20 -19.45 -1.19
N LYS A 3 -1.13 -19.12 -1.96
CA LYS A 3 0.16 -19.79 -1.89
C LYS A 3 1.20 -18.90 -1.22
N ILE A 4 2.13 -19.54 -0.52
CA ILE A 4 3.25 -18.91 0.17
C ILE A 4 4.54 -19.48 -0.42
N ILE A 5 5.52 -18.61 -0.69
CA ILE A 5 6.89 -19.05 -0.97
C ILE A 5 7.58 -19.28 0.38
N CYS A 6 7.94 -20.52 0.62
CA CYS A 6 8.58 -20.95 1.84
C CYS A 6 10.10 -20.63 1.84
N PRO A 7 10.79 -20.68 3.00
CA PRO A 7 12.22 -20.40 3.08
C PRO A 7 13.11 -21.30 2.23
N ASP A 8 12.65 -22.51 1.91
CA ASP A 8 13.31 -23.46 0.99
C ASP A 8 13.10 -23.14 -0.49
N GLY A 9 12.36 -22.06 -0.81
CA GLY A 9 12.05 -21.64 -2.18
C GLY A 9 10.79 -22.28 -2.78
N GLU A 10 10.19 -23.27 -2.12
CA GLU A 10 9.02 -23.99 -2.62
C GLU A 10 7.73 -23.22 -2.38
N GLU A 11 6.80 -23.31 -3.34
CA GLU A 11 5.45 -22.79 -3.19
C GLU A 11 4.55 -23.84 -2.52
N ARG A 12 3.98 -23.49 -1.36
CA ARG A 12 3.01 -24.35 -0.65
C ARG A 12 1.69 -23.65 -0.42
N HIS A 13 0.61 -24.45 -0.33
CA HIS A 13 -0.66 -23.94 0.13
C HIS A 13 -0.54 -23.51 1.60
N ILE A 14 -1.33 -22.51 2.01
CA ILE A 14 -1.28 -21.97 3.37
C ILE A 14 -1.56 -23.05 4.43
N ASP A 15 -2.38 -24.04 4.12
CA ASP A 15 -2.73 -25.13 5.04
C ASP A 15 -1.60 -26.16 5.18
N ASP A 16 -0.77 -26.33 4.16
CA ASP A 16 0.31 -27.32 4.12
C ASP A 16 1.61 -26.80 4.77
N ILE A 17 1.72 -25.48 4.94
CA ILE A 17 2.96 -24.84 5.43
C ILE A 17 3.26 -25.16 6.89
N TYR A 18 2.25 -25.57 7.68
CA TYR A 18 2.41 -25.85 9.11
C TYR A 18 3.03 -27.23 9.40
N GLU A 19 3.11 -28.10 8.42
CA GLU A 19 3.63 -29.45 8.54
C GLU A 19 5.15 -29.52 8.35
N VAL A 20 5.77 -28.39 7.90
CA VAL A 20 7.21 -28.33 7.60
C VAL A 20 7.92 -27.42 8.60
N GLU A 21 9.00 -27.92 9.17
CA GLU A 21 9.91 -27.10 9.99
C GLU A 21 10.86 -26.31 9.09
N TYR A 22 10.98 -25.00 9.38
CA TYR A 22 11.91 -24.10 8.70
C TYR A 22 12.89 -23.53 9.73
N GLU A 23 14.19 -23.51 9.39
CA GLU A 23 15.28 -23.14 10.30
C GLU A 23 15.04 -21.81 11.04
N HIS A 24 14.47 -20.79 10.36
CA HIS A 24 14.28 -19.47 10.94
C HIS A 24 12.80 -19.06 11.13
N PHE A 25 11.87 -19.98 10.88
CA PHE A 25 10.44 -19.71 10.98
C PHE A 25 9.71 -20.82 11.76
N PRO A 26 9.71 -20.77 13.09
CA PRO A 26 8.94 -21.71 13.90
C PRO A 26 7.46 -21.72 13.53
N PRO A 27 6.75 -22.85 13.60
CA PRO A 27 5.33 -22.96 13.22
C PRO A 27 4.42 -21.93 13.90
N VAL A 28 4.70 -21.55 15.14
CA VAL A 28 3.92 -20.51 15.86
C VAL A 28 4.06 -19.14 15.21
N VAL A 29 5.25 -18.79 14.69
CA VAL A 29 5.51 -17.52 13.98
C VAL A 29 4.80 -17.54 12.64
N ILE A 30 4.88 -18.62 11.90
CA ILE A 30 4.17 -18.78 10.62
C ILE A 30 2.67 -18.61 10.80
N LYS A 31 2.07 -19.30 11.79
CA LYS A 31 0.64 -19.17 12.11
C LYS A 31 0.25 -17.73 12.38
N ALA A 32 1.03 -17.02 13.21
CA ALA A 32 0.77 -15.62 13.55
C ALA A 32 0.84 -14.71 12.30
N LEU A 33 1.88 -14.86 11.46
CA LEU A 33 2.04 -14.07 10.25
C LEU A 33 0.90 -14.28 9.25
N ILE A 34 0.45 -15.52 9.10
CA ILE A 34 -0.65 -15.86 8.19
C ILE A 34 -1.98 -15.34 8.74
N ALA A 35 -2.25 -15.49 10.04
CA ALA A 35 -3.46 -14.98 10.67
C ALA A 35 -3.57 -13.45 10.55
N GLY A 36 -2.45 -12.74 10.69
CA GLY A 36 -2.38 -11.27 10.56
C GLY A 36 -2.50 -10.75 9.11
N ARG A 37 -2.51 -11.63 8.11
CA ARG A 37 -2.50 -11.20 6.68
C ARG A 37 -3.73 -10.42 6.25
N GLY A 38 -4.85 -10.54 6.88
CA GLY A 38 -6.12 -10.01 6.41
C GLY A 38 -6.65 -10.74 5.15
N LYS A 39 -7.97 -10.83 5.01
CA LYS A 39 -8.60 -11.48 3.84
C LYS A 39 -8.66 -10.49 2.67
N LYS A 40 -8.16 -10.87 1.48
CA LYS A 40 -8.46 -10.13 0.24
C LYS A 40 -9.98 -10.06 0.06
N ARG A 41 -10.54 -8.85 -0.03
CA ARG A 41 -11.96 -8.66 -0.32
C ARG A 41 -12.23 -9.09 -1.76
N LYS A 42 -13.20 -9.99 -1.97
CA LYS A 42 -13.67 -10.36 -3.32
C LYS A 42 -14.27 -9.12 -3.99
N ARG A 43 -13.91 -8.87 -5.25
CA ARG A 43 -14.56 -7.87 -6.08
C ARG A 43 -15.99 -8.30 -6.37
N GLY A 44 -16.93 -7.43 -6.07
CA GLY A 44 -18.31 -7.54 -6.58
C GLY A 44 -18.46 -6.74 -7.88
N ASN A 45 -19.61 -6.81 -8.54
CA ASN A 45 -19.98 -6.01 -9.72
C ASN A 45 -20.21 -4.52 -9.42
N LYS A 46 -19.62 -4.00 -8.33
CA LYS A 46 -19.75 -2.61 -7.90
C LYS A 46 -18.63 -1.78 -8.53
N LYS A 47 -18.87 -0.47 -8.61
CA LYS A 47 -17.88 0.53 -8.96
C LYS A 47 -16.52 0.23 -8.30
N PRO A 48 -15.40 0.21 -9.04
CA PRO A 48 -14.10 -0.11 -8.46
C PRO A 48 -13.67 0.94 -7.43
N ARG A 49 -13.01 0.47 -6.37
CA ARG A 49 -12.44 1.30 -5.32
C ARG A 49 -10.94 1.09 -5.27
N PHE A 50 -10.16 2.16 -5.39
CA PHE A 50 -8.71 2.11 -5.40
C PHE A 50 -8.13 2.81 -4.17
N GLY A 51 -7.26 2.13 -3.45
CA GLY A 51 -6.48 2.78 -2.39
C GLY A 51 -5.57 3.86 -2.96
N VAL A 52 -5.45 5.00 -2.29
CA VAL A 52 -4.55 6.09 -2.68
C VAL A 52 -3.12 5.57 -2.88
N THR A 53 -2.61 4.72 -1.99
CA THR A 53 -1.29 4.08 -2.14
C THR A 53 -1.09 3.33 -3.46
N ARG A 54 -2.17 2.77 -4.02
CA ARG A 54 -2.14 2.10 -5.32
C ARG A 54 -2.06 3.10 -6.47
N LEU A 55 -2.74 4.23 -6.35
CA LEU A 55 -2.75 5.29 -7.37
C LEU A 55 -1.46 6.12 -7.35
N THR A 56 -0.87 6.36 -6.19
CA THR A 56 0.37 7.12 -6.04
C THR A 56 1.63 6.25 -6.17
N GLY A 57 1.47 4.94 -6.19
CA GLY A 57 2.58 4.02 -6.37
C GLY A 57 3.35 4.24 -7.67
N PRO A 58 4.64 3.88 -7.72
CA PRO A 58 5.56 4.24 -8.81
C PRO A 58 5.26 3.53 -10.15
N CYS A 59 4.36 2.54 -10.18
CA CYS A 59 4.00 1.83 -11.40
C CYS A 59 2.52 1.41 -11.39
N LEU A 60 1.73 1.99 -12.30
CA LEU A 60 0.29 1.69 -12.38
C LEU A 60 0.02 0.28 -12.95
N ARG A 61 0.89 -0.23 -13.85
CA ARG A 61 0.82 -1.60 -14.36
C ARG A 61 1.01 -2.63 -13.22
N ARG A 62 1.90 -2.38 -12.27
CA ARG A 62 2.03 -3.19 -11.05
C ARG A 62 0.73 -3.19 -10.25
N SER A 63 0.10 -2.01 -10.10
CA SER A 63 -1.18 -1.88 -9.42
C SER A 63 -2.30 -2.66 -10.11
N TYR A 64 -2.29 -2.72 -11.45
CA TYR A 64 -3.20 -3.55 -12.23
C TYR A 64 -3.00 -5.04 -11.94
N TYR A 65 -1.75 -5.54 -12.05
CA TYR A 65 -1.46 -6.95 -11.77
C TYR A 65 -1.79 -7.35 -10.33
N ASP A 66 -1.51 -6.51 -9.35
CA ASP A 66 -1.90 -6.78 -7.94
C ASP A 66 -3.42 -6.95 -7.76
N LEU A 67 -4.21 -6.43 -8.69
CA LEU A 67 -5.66 -6.55 -8.68
C LEU A 67 -6.18 -7.78 -9.42
N VAL A 68 -5.50 -8.28 -10.44
CA VAL A 68 -5.98 -9.34 -11.34
C VAL A 68 -5.20 -10.65 -11.22
N GLU A 69 -3.97 -10.60 -10.74
CA GLU A 69 -3.10 -11.77 -10.59
C GLU A 69 -2.98 -12.17 -9.12
N GLU A 70 -2.84 -13.45 -8.87
CA GLU A 70 -2.49 -13.99 -7.56
C GLU A 70 -1.02 -14.43 -7.60
N VAL A 71 -0.17 -13.68 -6.90
CA VAL A 71 1.25 -14.03 -6.78
C VAL A 71 1.53 -14.50 -5.36
N PRO A 72 2.28 -15.60 -5.20
CA PRO A 72 2.69 -16.08 -3.90
C PRO A 72 3.48 -15.00 -3.13
N ILE A 73 3.27 -14.96 -1.82
CA ILE A 73 3.94 -14.02 -0.92
C ILE A 73 4.96 -14.76 -0.06
N THR A 74 6.13 -14.18 0.17
CA THR A 74 7.13 -14.75 1.07
C THR A 74 6.80 -14.50 2.54
N LEU A 75 7.26 -15.37 3.45
CA LEU A 75 7.12 -15.17 4.90
C LEU A 75 7.81 -13.88 5.35
N ASN A 76 8.98 -13.56 4.79
CA ASN A 76 9.67 -12.30 5.08
C ASN A 76 8.81 -11.07 4.70
N LYS A 77 8.07 -11.13 3.60
CA LYS A 77 7.18 -10.04 3.19
C LYS A 77 5.97 -9.92 4.12
N LEU A 78 5.45 -11.03 4.61
CA LEU A 78 4.41 -11.04 5.66
C LEU A 78 4.92 -10.37 6.94
N TRP A 79 6.17 -10.65 7.34
CA TRP A 79 6.80 -10.00 8.49
C TRP A 79 6.94 -8.49 8.30
N ILE A 80 7.33 -8.02 7.10
CA ILE A 80 7.39 -6.57 6.79
C ILE A 80 6.02 -5.92 7.00
N PHE A 81 4.94 -6.56 6.53
CA PHE A 81 3.58 -6.05 6.72
C PHE A 81 3.14 -6.07 8.19
N ALA A 82 3.41 -7.18 8.90
CA ALA A 82 3.07 -7.30 10.31
C ALA A 82 3.75 -6.21 11.16
N ARG A 83 5.01 -5.91 10.89
CA ARG A 83 5.74 -4.83 11.55
C ARG A 83 5.14 -3.46 11.25
N GLY A 84 4.72 -3.20 10.01
CA GLY A 84 4.01 -1.98 9.65
C GLY A 84 2.72 -1.84 10.45
N HIS A 85 1.88 -2.87 10.44
CA HIS A 85 0.63 -2.89 11.20
C HIS A 85 0.84 -2.70 12.72
N ALA A 86 1.90 -3.30 13.29
CA ALA A 86 2.18 -3.17 14.72
C ALA A 86 2.43 -1.70 15.13
N ILE A 87 3.12 -0.93 14.30
CA ILE A 87 3.34 0.51 14.55
C ILE A 87 2.02 1.29 14.45
N HIS A 88 1.21 1.05 13.42
CA HIS A 88 -0.10 1.70 13.30
C HIS A 88 -1.01 1.35 14.48
N ASN A 89 -1.13 0.07 14.84
CA ASN A 89 -1.94 -0.37 15.99
C ASN A 89 -1.46 0.27 17.29
N PHE A 90 -0.14 0.40 17.50
CA PHE A 90 0.39 1.05 18.69
C PHE A 90 -0.14 2.49 18.84
N PHE A 91 -0.13 3.26 17.76
CA PHE A 91 -0.65 4.62 17.80
C PHE A 91 -2.18 4.66 17.92
N GLN A 92 -2.89 3.74 17.25
CA GLN A 92 -4.35 3.63 17.38
C GLN A 92 -4.81 3.36 18.82
N GLU A 93 -4.07 2.52 19.53
CA GLU A 93 -4.39 2.16 20.93
C GLU A 93 -4.08 3.28 21.93
N HIS A 94 -3.24 4.26 21.56
CA HIS A 94 -2.73 5.29 22.48
C HIS A 94 -3.09 6.73 22.09
N LEU A 95 -3.78 6.92 20.99
CA LEU A 95 -4.33 8.22 20.56
C LEU A 95 -5.86 8.19 20.58
N ASP A 96 -6.48 9.35 20.74
CA ASP A 96 -7.92 9.47 20.68
C ASP A 96 -8.47 9.02 19.31
N GLU A 97 -9.63 8.33 19.31
CA GLU A 97 -10.27 7.80 18.09
C GLU A 97 -10.57 8.87 17.04
N THR A 98 -10.75 10.12 17.46
CA THR A 98 -11.00 11.26 16.56
C THR A 98 -9.77 11.72 15.80
N GLU A 99 -8.57 11.30 16.19
CA GLU A 99 -7.29 11.76 15.66
C GLU A 99 -6.59 10.73 14.78
N ASN A 100 -7.03 9.46 14.78
CA ASN A 100 -6.36 8.40 14.05
C ASN A 100 -7.28 7.64 13.08
N GLU A 101 -6.68 7.07 12.02
CA GLU A 101 -7.35 6.28 10.96
C GLU A 101 -8.59 6.93 10.34
N ILE A 102 -8.52 8.22 10.01
CA ILE A 102 -9.61 8.93 9.38
C ILE A 102 -9.83 8.40 7.96
N PHE A 103 -10.97 7.74 7.75
CA PHE A 103 -11.36 7.24 6.44
C PHE A 103 -11.69 8.40 5.48
N LEU A 104 -11.10 8.35 4.29
CA LEU A 104 -11.34 9.27 3.19
C LEU A 104 -11.87 8.52 1.97
N SER A 105 -12.81 9.13 1.26
CA SER A 105 -13.32 8.63 -0.02
C SER A 105 -13.62 9.79 -0.96
N GLN A 106 -13.10 9.73 -2.18
CA GLN A 106 -13.37 10.68 -3.25
C GLN A 106 -13.97 9.97 -4.45
N ASP A 107 -15.16 10.42 -4.87
CA ASP A 107 -15.82 9.91 -6.08
C ASP A 107 -15.25 10.61 -7.33
N PHE A 108 -14.80 9.81 -8.31
CA PHE A 108 -14.36 10.26 -9.63
C PHE A 108 -15.25 9.72 -10.77
N GLY A 109 -16.52 9.36 -10.49
CA GLY A 109 -17.43 8.80 -11.49
C GLY A 109 -17.11 7.35 -11.84
N LEU A 110 -16.00 7.08 -12.51
CA LEU A 110 -15.58 5.73 -12.93
C LEU A 110 -15.09 4.85 -11.75
N PHE A 111 -14.59 5.45 -10.69
CA PHE A 111 -14.03 4.77 -9.51
C PHE A 111 -14.11 5.67 -8.28
N ASP A 112 -13.93 5.08 -7.11
CA ASP A 112 -13.70 5.80 -5.88
C ASP A 112 -12.22 5.66 -5.48
N ALA A 113 -11.53 6.78 -5.18
CA ALA A 113 -10.28 6.75 -4.45
C ALA A 113 -10.59 6.66 -2.94
N ILE A 114 -9.91 5.75 -2.23
CA ILE A 114 -10.10 5.57 -0.80
C ILE A 114 -8.76 5.55 -0.07
N GLY A 115 -8.76 5.96 1.18
CA GLY A 115 -7.59 5.89 2.02
C GLY A 115 -7.90 6.16 3.48
N TYR A 116 -6.88 6.06 4.29
CA TYR A 116 -6.92 6.35 5.72
C TYR A 116 -5.76 7.26 6.05
N VAL A 117 -6.05 8.37 6.72
CA VAL A 117 -5.03 9.21 7.33
C VAL A 117 -4.59 8.54 8.62
N ASP A 118 -3.30 8.34 8.79
CA ASP A 118 -2.81 7.65 10.00
C ASP A 118 -3.12 8.44 11.26
N VAL A 119 -2.77 9.74 11.27
CA VAL A 119 -3.04 10.64 12.40
C VAL A 119 -3.31 12.06 11.92
N LEU A 120 -4.29 12.71 12.55
CA LEU A 120 -4.56 14.14 12.43
C LEU A 120 -4.63 14.75 13.83
N SER A 121 -3.61 15.51 14.21
CA SER A 121 -3.49 16.13 15.53
C SER A 121 -2.93 17.54 15.42
N ASP A 122 -3.43 18.49 16.23
CA ASP A 122 -2.94 19.89 16.31
C ASP A 122 -2.83 20.61 14.97
N ASN A 123 -3.75 20.30 14.04
CA ASN A 123 -3.74 20.80 12.65
C ASN A 123 -2.55 20.32 11.82
N VAL A 124 -1.92 19.21 12.20
CA VAL A 124 -0.89 18.52 11.44
C VAL A 124 -1.41 17.16 11.00
N MET A 125 -1.27 16.86 9.72
CA MET A 125 -1.59 15.54 9.18
C MET A 125 -0.30 14.71 9.10
N TYR A 126 -0.34 13.51 9.68
CA TYR A 126 0.80 12.59 9.74
C TYR A 126 0.55 11.34 8.92
N GLU A 127 1.61 10.88 8.26
CA GLU A 127 1.70 9.58 7.60
C GLU A 127 2.86 8.79 8.20
N PHE A 128 2.62 7.58 8.67
CA PHE A 128 3.61 6.74 9.34
C PHE A 128 4.20 5.71 8.39
N LYS A 129 5.51 5.58 8.40
CA LYS A 129 6.22 4.64 7.52
C LYS A 129 7.27 3.86 8.29
N THR A 130 7.17 2.53 8.30
CA THR A 130 8.25 1.67 8.79
C THR A 130 9.28 1.45 7.68
N THR A 131 10.56 1.46 8.04
CA THR A 131 11.65 1.28 7.10
C THR A 131 12.83 0.55 7.76
N GLN A 132 13.67 -0.09 6.96
CA GLN A 132 14.92 -0.66 7.46
C GLN A 132 15.93 0.43 7.81
N SER A 133 16.03 1.46 6.97
CA SER A 133 16.88 2.63 7.18
C SER A 133 16.11 3.90 6.84
N ILE A 134 16.34 4.97 7.63
CA ILE A 134 15.72 6.27 7.38
C ILE A 134 16.27 6.85 6.08
N PRO A 135 15.43 7.18 5.08
CA PRO A 135 15.91 7.81 3.86
C PRO A 135 16.38 9.25 4.13
N GLU A 136 17.32 9.77 3.34
CA GLU A 136 17.76 11.17 3.47
C GLU A 136 16.64 12.16 3.16
N LYS A 137 15.81 11.84 2.17
CA LYS A 137 14.60 12.59 1.78
C LYS A 137 13.41 11.64 1.73
N PRO A 138 12.19 12.12 2.02
CA PRO A 138 11.02 11.28 1.93
C PRO A 138 10.82 10.77 0.51
N LYS A 139 10.35 9.53 0.39
CA LYS A 139 10.07 8.91 -0.92
C LYS A 139 8.91 9.63 -1.59
N LEU A 140 9.01 9.78 -2.91
CA LEU A 140 8.03 10.53 -3.70
C LEU A 140 6.60 9.95 -3.58
N ASP A 141 6.46 8.63 -3.63
CA ASP A 141 5.19 7.94 -3.49
C ASP A 141 4.55 8.19 -2.11
N HIS A 142 5.33 8.27 -1.04
CA HIS A 142 4.83 8.64 0.29
C HIS A 142 4.40 10.12 0.37
N ILE A 143 5.17 11.02 -0.27
CA ILE A 143 4.79 12.43 -0.38
C ILE A 143 3.44 12.56 -1.11
N MET A 144 3.32 11.93 -2.27
CA MET A 144 2.10 11.96 -3.08
C MET A 144 0.91 11.31 -2.36
N GLN A 145 1.13 10.27 -1.57
CA GLN A 145 0.11 9.65 -0.75
C GLN A 145 -0.46 10.65 0.27
N LEU A 146 0.39 11.30 1.05
CA LEU A 146 -0.03 12.25 2.07
C LEU A 146 -0.71 13.49 1.47
N GLN A 147 -0.15 14.02 0.36
CA GLN A 147 -0.78 15.13 -0.39
C GLN A 147 -2.14 14.74 -0.98
N SER A 148 -2.30 13.48 -1.40
CA SER A 148 -3.59 12.97 -1.88
C SER A 148 -4.62 12.92 -0.76
N TYR A 149 -4.24 12.46 0.41
CA TYR A 149 -5.14 12.48 1.58
C TYR A 149 -5.56 13.90 1.95
N TYR A 150 -4.61 14.84 1.99
CA TYR A 150 -4.91 16.24 2.19
C TYR A 150 -5.91 16.77 1.15
N SER A 151 -5.73 16.42 -0.13
CA SER A 151 -6.60 16.87 -1.23
C SER A 151 -8.01 16.29 -1.18
N MET A 152 -8.18 15.12 -0.56
CA MET A 152 -9.48 14.44 -0.39
C MET A 152 -10.28 14.96 0.81
N LEU A 153 -9.69 15.77 1.68
CA LEU A 153 -10.43 16.45 2.74
C LEU A 153 -11.35 17.53 2.14
N ASP A 154 -12.44 17.82 2.82
CA ASP A 154 -13.24 19.01 2.52
C ASP A 154 -12.44 20.31 2.77
N LEU A 155 -12.87 21.41 2.11
CA LEU A 155 -12.15 22.69 2.17
C LEU A 155 -12.05 23.25 3.59
N GLU A 156 -13.05 22.99 4.44
CA GLU A 156 -13.02 23.44 5.83
C GLU A 156 -11.90 22.76 6.60
N LYS A 157 -11.78 21.43 6.49
CA LYS A 157 -10.69 20.67 7.11
C LYS A 157 -9.33 21.04 6.52
N GLN A 158 -9.25 21.17 5.18
CA GLN A 158 -8.00 21.59 4.53
C GLN A 158 -7.48 22.93 5.06
N SER A 159 -8.39 23.90 5.32
CA SER A 159 -8.02 25.23 5.82
C SER A 159 -7.41 25.18 7.23
N LYS A 160 -7.80 24.19 8.03
CA LYS A 160 -7.28 23.98 9.40
C LYS A 160 -5.90 23.30 9.41
N ILE A 161 -5.56 22.52 8.37
CA ILE A 161 -4.27 21.83 8.30
C ILE A 161 -3.14 22.83 8.06
N LYS A 162 -2.22 22.92 9.00
CA LYS A 162 -1.04 23.78 8.90
C LYS A 162 0.13 23.07 8.22
N LYS A 163 0.35 21.78 8.53
CA LYS A 163 1.50 21.00 8.08
C LYS A 163 1.10 19.59 7.62
N LEU A 164 1.86 19.06 6.68
CA LEU A 164 1.86 17.65 6.31
C LEU A 164 3.20 17.04 6.70
N CYS A 165 3.20 15.96 7.47
CA CYS A 165 4.41 15.34 8.00
C CYS A 165 4.46 13.84 7.72
N ILE A 166 5.57 13.36 7.18
CA ILE A 166 5.85 11.93 7.06
C ILE A 166 6.81 11.53 8.17
N VAL A 167 6.42 10.56 8.99
CA VAL A 167 7.23 10.05 10.08
C VAL A 167 7.75 8.67 9.71
N TYR A 168 9.07 8.54 9.60
CA TYR A 168 9.71 7.26 9.36
C TYR A 168 10.19 6.64 10.67
N PHE A 169 9.83 5.37 10.85
CA PHE A 169 10.28 4.55 11.97
C PHE A 169 11.23 3.47 11.44
N SER A 170 12.46 3.46 11.92
CA SER A 170 13.38 2.34 11.77
C SER A 170 13.51 1.60 13.10
N LEU A 171 14.32 0.55 13.14
CA LEU A 171 14.50 -0.25 14.36
C LEU A 171 14.94 0.60 15.58
N ASN A 172 15.74 1.63 15.35
CA ASN A 172 16.37 2.42 16.42
C ASN A 172 16.29 3.94 16.23
N LYS A 173 15.57 4.42 15.23
CA LYS A 173 15.47 5.86 14.93
C LYS A 173 14.09 6.23 14.43
N ILE A 174 13.67 7.46 14.79
CA ILE A 174 12.47 8.11 14.25
C ILE A 174 12.92 9.41 13.59
N LYS A 175 12.36 9.73 12.43
CA LYS A 175 12.61 11.00 11.74
C LYS A 175 11.36 11.50 11.06
N THR A 176 11.07 12.77 11.25
CA THR A 176 9.93 13.46 10.63
C THR A 176 10.39 14.37 9.50
N TYR A 177 9.62 14.39 8.43
CA TYR A 177 9.82 15.31 7.31
C TYR A 177 8.52 16.07 7.05
N GLU A 178 8.61 17.38 7.03
CA GLU A 178 7.54 18.24 6.55
C GLU A 178 7.54 18.23 5.01
N VAL A 179 6.35 18.12 4.41
CA VAL A 179 6.18 18.12 2.95
C VAL A 179 5.20 19.21 2.52
N PRO A 180 5.33 19.77 1.30
CA PRO A 180 4.44 20.83 0.83
C PRO A 180 3.01 20.32 0.63
N LYS A 181 2.04 21.21 0.81
CA LYS A 181 0.63 20.96 0.50
C LYS A 181 0.40 21.19 -0.99
N LEU A 182 0.09 20.13 -1.74
CA LEU A 182 -0.28 20.20 -3.15
C LEU A 182 -1.62 19.52 -3.37
N ASN A 183 -2.39 20.03 -4.33
CA ASN A 183 -3.63 19.39 -4.73
C ASN A 183 -3.33 18.25 -5.72
N MET A 184 -3.76 17.04 -5.36
CA MET A 184 -3.52 15.81 -6.12
C MET A 184 -4.77 15.24 -6.79
N LEU A 185 -5.93 15.91 -6.72
CA LEU A 185 -7.18 15.35 -7.24
C LEU A 185 -7.09 15.01 -8.73
N ASN A 186 -6.58 15.92 -9.57
CA ASN A 186 -6.42 15.68 -11.01
C ASN A 186 -5.47 14.51 -11.29
N TYR A 187 -4.41 14.37 -10.50
CA TYR A 187 -3.48 13.25 -10.61
C TYR A 187 -4.15 11.92 -10.26
N LEU A 188 -4.90 11.88 -9.15
CA LEU A 188 -5.66 10.69 -8.74
C LEU A 188 -6.70 10.31 -9.78
N GLU A 189 -7.43 11.29 -10.32
CA GLU A 189 -8.43 11.08 -11.36
C GLU A 189 -7.81 10.49 -12.63
N ALA A 190 -6.73 11.07 -13.12
CA ALA A 190 -6.04 10.59 -14.33
C ALA A 190 -5.56 9.14 -14.16
N ARG A 191 -4.83 8.84 -13.07
CA ARG A 191 -4.30 7.49 -12.84
C ARG A 191 -5.39 6.47 -12.55
N GLY A 192 -6.39 6.85 -11.76
CA GLY A 192 -7.51 5.98 -11.44
C GLY A 192 -8.36 5.66 -12.67
N SER A 193 -8.57 6.63 -13.56
CA SER A 193 -9.29 6.42 -14.82
C SER A 193 -8.53 5.46 -15.75
N VAL A 194 -7.21 5.60 -15.87
CA VAL A 194 -6.38 4.63 -16.61
C VAL A 194 -6.51 3.24 -16.02
N LEU A 195 -6.42 3.11 -14.69
CA LEU A 195 -6.52 1.80 -14.03
C LEU A 195 -7.92 1.19 -14.18
N ALA A 196 -8.98 1.99 -14.02
CA ALA A 196 -10.37 1.53 -14.18
C ALA A 196 -10.64 1.05 -15.61
N ASN A 197 -10.22 1.81 -16.62
CA ASN A 197 -10.35 1.43 -18.02
C ASN A 197 -9.54 0.17 -18.34
N SER A 198 -8.31 0.05 -17.87
CA SER A 198 -7.47 -1.14 -18.05
C SER A 198 -8.13 -2.40 -17.48
N LEU A 199 -8.79 -2.29 -16.33
CA LEU A 199 -9.54 -3.39 -15.74
C LEU A 199 -10.79 -3.75 -16.54
N LYS A 200 -11.48 -2.74 -17.10
CA LYS A 200 -12.67 -2.95 -17.94
C LYS A 200 -12.35 -3.69 -19.23
N ILE A 201 -11.23 -3.35 -19.87
CA ILE A 201 -10.80 -3.98 -21.13
C ILE A 201 -9.88 -5.19 -20.92
N SER A 202 -9.60 -5.58 -19.65
CA SER A 202 -8.69 -6.67 -19.29
C SER A 202 -7.30 -6.56 -19.91
N SER A 203 -6.79 -5.32 -20.07
CA SER A 203 -5.48 -5.03 -20.63
C SER A 203 -4.69 -4.13 -19.66
N PRO A 204 -3.43 -4.47 -19.32
CA PRO A 204 -2.65 -3.67 -18.39
C PRO A 204 -2.32 -2.30 -18.97
N PRO A 205 -2.19 -1.26 -18.12
CA PRO A 205 -1.73 0.05 -18.57
C PRO A 205 -0.29 0.00 -19.10
N PRO A 206 0.18 1.03 -19.80
CA PRO A 206 1.56 1.12 -20.28
C PRO A 206 2.57 0.85 -19.16
N ARG A 207 3.74 0.30 -19.54
CA ARG A 207 4.81 0.03 -18.59
C ARG A 207 5.50 1.34 -18.18
N GLU A 208 5.62 1.53 -16.87
CA GLU A 208 6.40 2.61 -16.26
C GLU A 208 7.71 1.99 -15.72
N GLU A 209 8.77 2.05 -16.53
CA GLU A 209 10.07 1.50 -16.12
C GLU A 209 10.69 2.34 -15.00
N SER A 210 11.11 1.65 -13.94
CA SER A 210 11.75 2.28 -12.81
C SER A 210 12.61 1.27 -12.03
N TYR A 211 13.36 1.73 -11.06
CA TYR A 211 14.19 0.88 -10.20
C TYR A 211 13.39 -0.22 -9.51
N ILE A 212 12.08 -0.02 -9.28
CA ILE A 212 11.23 -1.05 -8.62
C ILE A 212 11.04 -2.30 -9.49
N CYS A 213 11.28 -2.24 -10.80
CA CYS A 213 11.17 -3.40 -11.68
C CYS A 213 12.12 -4.53 -11.25
N ASN A 214 13.24 -4.21 -10.61
CA ASN A 214 14.20 -5.20 -10.10
C ASN A 214 13.66 -6.01 -8.91
N TYR A 215 12.64 -5.49 -8.21
CA TYR A 215 12.04 -6.09 -7.01
C TYR A 215 10.53 -6.33 -7.19
N CYS A 216 10.05 -6.31 -8.43
CA CYS A 216 8.63 -6.42 -8.73
C CYS A 216 8.21 -7.88 -8.79
N ASP A 217 7.22 -8.26 -7.99
CA ASP A 217 6.65 -9.63 -7.99
C ASP A 217 6.03 -10.01 -9.35
N PHE A 218 5.70 -9.03 -10.19
CA PHE A 218 5.07 -9.21 -11.49
C PHE A 218 6.03 -9.05 -12.67
N LYS A 219 7.36 -9.02 -12.42
CA LYS A 219 8.36 -8.75 -13.46
C LYS A 219 8.22 -9.71 -14.63
N ASP A 220 8.14 -11.00 -14.37
CA ASP A 220 8.08 -12.02 -15.42
C ASP A 220 6.82 -11.92 -16.27
N ILE A 221 5.67 -11.72 -15.65
CA ILE A 221 4.38 -11.53 -16.34
C ILE A 221 4.42 -10.25 -17.18
N CYS A 222 4.96 -9.17 -16.61
CA CYS A 222 5.04 -7.87 -17.26
C CYS A 222 5.92 -7.89 -18.51
N PHE A 223 7.08 -8.54 -18.46
CA PHE A 223 8.02 -8.58 -19.59
C PHE A 223 7.70 -9.67 -20.62
N LYS A 224 6.99 -10.74 -20.25
CA LYS A 224 6.52 -11.76 -21.23
C LYS A 224 5.44 -11.19 -22.14
N ARG A 225 4.44 -10.51 -21.60
CA ARG A 225 3.34 -9.92 -22.37
C ARG A 225 3.79 -8.85 -23.38
N ASP A 226 4.89 -8.13 -23.12
CA ASP A 226 5.41 -7.13 -24.06
C ASP A 226 6.19 -7.75 -25.25
N LYS A 227 6.48 -9.07 -25.19
CA LYS A 227 7.09 -9.82 -26.31
C LYS A 227 6.05 -10.43 -27.25
N ASP A 228 4.81 -10.52 -26.80
CA ASP A 228 3.70 -11.11 -27.52
C ASP A 228 2.82 -10.04 -28.24
N LEU A 229 3.22 -8.75 -28.16
CA LEU A 229 2.64 -7.60 -28.84
C LEU A 229 3.57 -7.09 -29.94
#